data_f9911b335cfa6d7d4e0353a56e4c9600
#
_entry.id   f9911b335cfa6d7d4e0353a56e4c9600
#
_cell.length_a   1.000
_cell.length_b   1.000
_cell.length_c   1.000
_cell.angle_alpha   90.00
_cell.angle_beta   90.00
_cell.angle_gamma   90.00
#
_symmetry.space_group_name_H-M   'P 1'
#
loop_
_entity.id
_entity.type
_entity.pdbx_description
1 polymer ?
#
loop_
_entity_poly.entity_id
_entity_poly.type
_entity_poly.pdbx_seq_one_letter_code
_entity_poly.pdbx_strand_id
1 'polypeptide(L)'
;MAAEALSENCDIVIECLPPQLFRTVGVSVIDRGKIFMPLSVGQLLEHWDLVERAKKTGARILAPTGALLGLDAVRAAAEGTIHSVTMVTRKPPSGLEGAPYLVEQGISLKGLKAPAKIFDGSAREGARGFPANVNVAAALSLAGIGPDKTRLEIWADPALSRNTHCIEVDADTARFFMAIEGIPSENPRTGRIVPLSVIAALRGLVAEIKVGT
;
A
#
# COMPACT_ATOMS: atom_id res chain seq x y z
N MET A 1 -5.64 -15.84 -21.25
CA MET A 1 -5.02 -16.93 -20.49
C MET A 1 -5.70 -16.96 -19.12
N ALA A 2 -6.22 -18.11 -18.68
CA ALA A 2 -6.88 -18.17 -17.37
C ALA A 2 -5.84 -17.97 -16.26
N ALA A 3 -6.21 -17.33 -15.15
CA ALA A 3 -5.32 -17.12 -13.99
C ALA A 3 -4.71 -18.42 -13.48
N GLU A 4 -5.41 -19.52 -13.65
CA GLU A 4 -4.98 -20.89 -13.34
C GLU A 4 -3.75 -21.33 -14.13
N ALA A 5 -3.73 -21.09 -15.44
CA ALA A 5 -2.60 -21.45 -16.31
C ALA A 5 -1.33 -20.63 -16.02
N LEU A 6 -1.49 -19.38 -15.53
CA LEU A 6 -0.35 -18.56 -15.10
C LEU A 6 0.30 -19.11 -13.84
N SER A 7 -0.50 -19.54 -12.87
CA SER A 7 0.01 -20.01 -11.57
C SER A 7 0.59 -21.42 -11.58
N GLU A 8 0.37 -22.21 -12.64
CA GLU A 8 0.94 -23.56 -12.77
C GLU A 8 2.43 -23.55 -13.10
N ASN A 9 2.90 -22.57 -13.89
CA ASN A 9 4.24 -22.54 -14.48
C ASN A 9 5.16 -21.47 -13.86
N CYS A 10 4.83 -20.98 -12.68
CA CYS A 10 5.65 -19.97 -11.99
C CYS A 10 5.62 -20.17 -10.48
N ASP A 11 6.64 -19.67 -9.79
CA ASP A 11 6.75 -19.70 -8.35
C ASP A 11 6.17 -18.43 -7.70
N ILE A 12 6.13 -17.34 -8.46
CA ILE A 12 5.70 -16.02 -8.02
C ILE A 12 4.76 -15.42 -9.06
N VAL A 13 3.63 -14.91 -8.60
CA VAL A 13 2.71 -14.10 -9.43
C VAL A 13 2.67 -12.68 -8.88
N ILE A 14 3.01 -11.71 -9.73
CA ILE A 14 2.94 -10.28 -9.43
C ILE A 14 1.58 -9.78 -9.94
N GLU A 15 0.74 -9.30 -9.03
CA GLU A 15 -0.58 -8.75 -9.36
C GLU A 15 -0.47 -7.23 -9.54
N CYS A 16 -0.88 -6.75 -10.71
CA CYS A 16 -1.00 -5.34 -11.08
C CYS A 16 -2.27 -5.09 -11.93
N LEU A 17 -3.34 -5.80 -11.60
CA LEU A 17 -4.59 -5.84 -12.34
C LEU A 17 -5.64 -4.86 -11.79
N PRO A 18 -6.75 -4.63 -12.51
CA PRO A 18 -7.91 -3.94 -11.95
C PRO A 18 -8.46 -4.67 -10.70
N PRO A 19 -8.97 -3.92 -9.71
CA PRO A 19 -9.41 -4.48 -8.42
C PRO A 19 -10.38 -5.66 -8.51
N GLN A 20 -11.23 -5.70 -9.55
CA GLN A 20 -12.22 -6.75 -9.78
C GLN A 20 -11.60 -8.14 -10.02
N LEU A 21 -10.36 -8.17 -10.50
CA LEU A 21 -9.63 -9.42 -10.79
C LEU A 21 -8.72 -9.85 -9.64
N PHE A 22 -8.48 -8.98 -8.67
CA PHE A 22 -7.55 -9.20 -7.57
C PHE A 22 -7.80 -10.53 -6.85
N ARG A 23 -9.01 -10.74 -6.37
CA ARG A 23 -9.37 -11.94 -5.59
C ARG A 23 -9.26 -13.22 -6.42
N THR A 24 -9.70 -13.19 -7.67
CA THR A 24 -9.65 -14.38 -8.58
C THR A 24 -8.20 -14.84 -8.77
N VAL A 25 -7.29 -13.91 -9.05
CA VAL A 25 -5.87 -14.22 -9.20
C VAL A 25 -5.26 -14.63 -7.87
N GLY A 26 -5.54 -13.92 -6.79
CA GLY A 26 -5.06 -14.24 -5.45
C GLY A 26 -5.41 -15.67 -5.02
N VAL A 27 -6.68 -16.08 -5.18
CA VAL A 27 -7.14 -17.45 -4.87
C VAL A 27 -6.38 -18.47 -5.70
N SER A 28 -6.26 -18.25 -7.02
CA SER A 28 -5.58 -19.20 -7.91
C SER A 28 -4.12 -19.44 -7.55
N VAL A 29 -3.41 -18.38 -7.13
CA VAL A 29 -2.00 -18.45 -6.74
C VAL A 29 -1.82 -19.10 -5.37
N ILE A 30 -2.63 -18.64 -4.40
CA ILE A 30 -2.53 -19.06 -3.00
C ILE A 30 -2.93 -20.53 -2.83
N ASP A 31 -3.96 -21.00 -3.51
CA ASP A 31 -4.38 -22.39 -3.44
C ASP A 31 -3.33 -23.38 -4.00
N ARG A 32 -2.37 -22.87 -4.78
CA ARG A 32 -1.24 -23.66 -5.29
C ARG A 32 0.04 -23.54 -4.44
N GLY A 33 -0.04 -22.89 -3.28
CA GLY A 33 1.10 -22.73 -2.38
C GLY A 33 2.19 -21.78 -2.92
N LYS A 34 1.87 -20.93 -3.90
CA LYS A 34 2.83 -20.04 -4.57
C LYS A 34 2.97 -18.69 -3.85
N ILE A 35 3.94 -17.89 -4.28
CA ILE A 35 4.11 -16.52 -3.78
C ILE A 35 3.18 -15.59 -4.56
N PHE A 36 2.27 -14.94 -3.84
CA PHE A 36 1.43 -13.88 -4.36
C PHE A 36 2.03 -12.52 -4.00
N MET A 37 2.41 -11.72 -5.01
CA MET A 37 2.98 -10.37 -4.83
C MET A 37 1.99 -9.32 -5.32
N PRO A 38 1.08 -8.82 -4.46
CA PRO A 38 0.12 -7.80 -4.86
C PRO A 38 0.74 -6.41 -4.89
N LEU A 39 0.48 -5.64 -5.96
CA LEU A 39 0.70 -4.20 -5.98
C LEU A 39 -0.55 -3.43 -5.51
N SER A 40 -1.71 -4.06 -5.64
CA SER A 40 -2.97 -3.54 -5.12
C SER A 40 -3.16 -3.90 -3.64
N VAL A 41 -2.17 -3.53 -2.80
CA VAL A 41 -2.10 -3.94 -1.37
C VAL A 41 -3.35 -3.57 -0.59
N GLY A 42 -4.00 -2.44 -0.94
CA GLY A 42 -5.27 -2.03 -0.34
C GLY A 42 -6.38 -3.07 -0.48
N GLN A 43 -6.36 -3.88 -1.53
CA GLN A 43 -7.33 -4.96 -1.74
C GLN A 43 -7.20 -6.10 -0.73
N LEU A 44 -6.02 -6.30 -0.13
CA LEU A 44 -5.86 -7.30 0.95
C LEU A 44 -6.72 -6.96 2.17
N LEU A 45 -6.98 -5.68 2.42
CA LEU A 45 -7.79 -5.25 3.58
C LEU A 45 -9.27 -5.66 3.42
N GLU A 46 -9.75 -5.76 2.18
CA GLU A 46 -11.10 -6.20 1.84
C GLU A 46 -11.20 -7.72 1.59
N HIS A 47 -10.06 -8.35 1.28
CA HIS A 47 -9.96 -9.78 0.95
C HIS A 47 -9.05 -10.52 1.93
N TRP A 48 -9.30 -10.33 3.24
CA TRP A 48 -8.47 -10.94 4.30
C TRP A 48 -8.53 -12.48 4.31
N ASP A 49 -9.57 -13.05 3.71
CA ASP A 49 -9.69 -14.49 3.48
C ASP A 49 -8.48 -15.05 2.70
N LEU A 50 -7.84 -14.27 1.85
CA LEU A 50 -6.62 -14.68 1.14
C LEU A 50 -5.44 -14.91 2.10
N VAL A 51 -5.32 -14.11 3.16
CA VAL A 51 -4.29 -14.30 4.19
C VAL A 51 -4.54 -15.59 4.96
N GLU A 52 -5.79 -15.86 5.33
CA GLU A 52 -6.16 -17.10 6.03
C GLU A 52 -6.00 -18.34 5.14
N ARG A 53 -6.22 -18.20 3.83
CA ARG A 53 -5.93 -19.28 2.87
C ARG A 53 -4.44 -19.54 2.77
N ALA A 54 -3.60 -18.49 2.69
CA ALA A 54 -2.15 -18.62 2.60
C ALA A 54 -1.57 -19.41 3.79
N LYS A 55 -2.08 -19.18 5.01
CA LYS A 55 -1.70 -19.96 6.20
C LYS A 55 -1.97 -21.46 6.04
N LYS A 56 -3.05 -21.82 5.35
CA LYS A 56 -3.47 -23.24 5.17
C LYS A 56 -2.72 -23.94 4.05
N THR A 57 -2.34 -23.21 3.01
CA THR A 57 -1.71 -23.76 1.80
C THR A 57 -0.19 -23.70 1.83
N GLY A 58 0.41 -22.97 2.79
CA GLY A 58 1.83 -22.67 2.81
C GLY A 58 2.25 -21.62 1.79
N ALA A 59 1.30 -20.99 1.09
CA ALA A 59 1.57 -19.87 0.21
C ALA A 59 2.08 -18.65 0.99
N ARG A 60 2.76 -17.74 0.29
CA ARG A 60 3.23 -16.49 0.89
C ARG A 60 2.63 -15.29 0.15
N ILE A 61 2.21 -14.30 0.91
CA ILE A 61 1.83 -12.99 0.36
C ILE A 61 3.00 -12.05 0.63
N LEU A 62 3.60 -11.51 -0.43
CA LEU A 62 4.75 -10.62 -0.36
C LEU A 62 4.36 -9.26 -0.93
N ALA A 63 3.99 -8.32 -0.06
CA ALA A 63 3.73 -6.93 -0.45
C ALA A 63 5.06 -6.18 -0.58
N PRO A 64 5.44 -5.70 -1.77
CA PRO A 64 6.64 -4.88 -1.93
C PRO A 64 6.45 -3.51 -1.26
N THR A 65 7.56 -2.80 -1.01
CA THR A 65 7.53 -1.47 -0.37
C THR A 65 6.68 -0.47 -1.16
N GLY A 66 6.59 -0.64 -2.48
CA GLY A 66 5.79 0.21 -3.36
C GLY A 66 6.36 1.62 -3.43
N ALA A 67 5.49 2.62 -3.20
CA ALA A 67 5.87 4.03 -3.17
C ALA A 67 6.20 4.52 -1.75
N LEU A 68 6.55 3.62 -0.84
CA LEU A 68 6.89 3.95 0.55
C LEU A 68 8.34 3.61 0.86
N LEU A 69 8.76 3.85 2.11
CA LEU A 69 10.08 3.52 2.65
C LEU A 69 9.93 3.04 4.10
N GLY A 70 11.00 2.43 4.64
CA GLY A 70 11.13 2.14 6.07
C GLY A 70 10.13 1.12 6.63
N LEU A 71 9.48 0.30 5.80
CA LEU A 71 8.57 -0.75 6.29
C LEU A 71 9.30 -1.79 7.14
N ASP A 72 10.59 -1.97 6.91
CA ASP A 72 11.47 -2.82 7.73
C ASP A 72 11.63 -2.25 9.14
N ALA A 73 11.84 -0.92 9.28
CA ALA A 73 11.90 -0.26 10.59
C ALA A 73 10.54 -0.36 11.34
N VAL A 74 9.42 -0.19 10.64
CA VAL A 74 8.08 -0.33 11.23
C VAL A 74 7.85 -1.78 11.70
N ARG A 75 8.24 -2.77 10.91
CA ARG A 75 8.14 -4.19 11.28
C ARG A 75 9.02 -4.52 12.49
N ALA A 76 10.24 -3.99 12.53
CA ALA A 76 11.11 -4.15 13.68
C ALA A 76 10.51 -3.54 14.96
N ALA A 77 9.93 -2.34 14.87
CA ALA A 77 9.22 -1.72 15.99
C ALA A 77 7.98 -2.51 16.43
N ALA A 78 7.32 -3.20 15.49
CA ALA A 78 6.13 -4.01 15.76
C ALA A 78 6.42 -5.33 16.50
N GLU A 79 7.69 -5.75 16.60
CA GLU A 79 8.10 -6.85 17.49
C GLU A 79 8.05 -6.43 18.99
N GLY A 80 8.08 -5.10 19.26
CA GLY A 80 7.78 -4.50 20.56
C GLY A 80 6.37 -3.91 20.60
N THR A 81 6.20 -2.78 21.28
CA THR A 81 4.92 -2.09 21.39
C THR A 81 4.92 -0.78 20.62
N ILE A 82 4.17 -0.70 19.54
CA ILE A 82 3.91 0.57 18.86
C ILE A 82 2.72 1.26 19.52
N HIS A 83 2.90 2.50 19.94
CA HIS A 83 1.86 3.33 20.56
C HIS A 83 0.99 4.02 19.51
N SER A 84 1.61 4.52 18.43
CA SER A 84 0.88 5.14 17.32
C SER A 84 1.63 5.05 15.99
N VAL A 85 0.84 4.98 14.91
CA VAL A 85 1.31 5.14 13.52
C VAL A 85 0.40 6.15 12.84
N THR A 86 0.98 7.22 12.33
CA THR A 86 0.27 8.24 11.57
C THR A 86 0.92 8.43 10.21
N MET A 87 0.12 8.44 9.17
CA MET A 87 0.54 8.76 7.81
C MET A 87 -0.20 9.98 7.31
N VAL A 88 0.55 10.98 6.87
CA VAL A 88 0.02 12.16 6.18
C VAL A 88 0.39 12.07 4.72
N THR A 89 -0.62 11.89 3.87
CA THR A 89 -0.48 11.87 2.42
C THR A 89 -0.93 13.19 1.83
N ARG A 90 -0.08 13.84 1.04
CA ARG A 90 -0.43 15.05 0.29
C ARG A 90 -0.31 14.78 -1.20
N LYS A 91 -1.29 15.23 -1.97
CA LYS A 91 -1.37 15.00 -3.42
C LYS A 91 -1.88 16.23 -4.14
N PRO A 92 -1.47 16.43 -5.41
CA PRO A 92 -2.17 17.36 -6.30
C PRO A 92 -3.67 17.01 -6.35
N PRO A 93 -4.57 18.00 -6.43
CA PRO A 93 -6.02 17.75 -6.52
C PRO A 93 -6.41 16.76 -7.63
N SER A 94 -5.77 16.85 -8.81
CA SER A 94 -6.01 15.94 -9.94
C SER A 94 -5.76 14.46 -9.63
N GLY A 95 -4.88 14.15 -8.69
CA GLY A 95 -4.61 12.77 -8.26
C GLY A 95 -5.69 12.17 -7.33
N LEU A 96 -6.63 12.99 -6.87
CA LEU A 96 -7.69 12.62 -5.93
C LEU A 96 -9.10 12.72 -6.55
N GLU A 97 -9.22 13.37 -7.69
CA GLU A 97 -10.50 13.53 -8.38
C GLU A 97 -11.17 12.18 -8.67
N GLY A 98 -12.49 12.12 -8.46
CA GLY A 98 -13.30 10.91 -8.67
C GLY A 98 -13.13 9.84 -7.59
N ALA A 99 -12.44 10.12 -6.49
CA ALA A 99 -12.40 9.21 -5.36
C ALA A 99 -13.82 9.01 -4.76
N PRO A 100 -14.24 7.77 -4.45
CA PRO A 100 -15.57 7.49 -3.92
C PRO A 100 -15.95 8.39 -2.74
N TYR A 101 -15.05 8.56 -1.79
CA TYR A 101 -15.27 9.40 -0.62
C TYR A 101 -15.62 10.85 -0.99
N LEU A 102 -14.92 11.45 -1.98
CA LEU A 102 -15.20 12.81 -2.40
C LEU A 102 -16.58 12.92 -3.03
N VAL A 103 -16.98 11.92 -3.81
CA VAL A 103 -18.31 11.86 -4.45
C VAL A 103 -19.40 11.73 -3.39
N GLU A 104 -19.25 10.81 -2.43
CA GLU A 104 -20.20 10.57 -1.35
C GLU A 104 -20.38 11.78 -0.43
N GLN A 105 -19.27 12.49 -0.14
CA GLN A 105 -19.30 13.69 0.72
C GLN A 105 -19.60 14.96 -0.05
N GLY A 106 -19.80 14.93 -1.37
CA GLY A 106 -20.04 16.11 -2.19
C GLY A 106 -18.88 17.10 -2.20
N ILE A 107 -17.64 16.64 -1.97
CA ILE A 107 -16.45 17.48 -1.91
C ILE A 107 -15.90 17.72 -3.31
N SER A 108 -15.83 18.98 -3.71
CA SER A 108 -15.20 19.41 -4.97
C SER A 108 -13.81 20.00 -4.70
N LEU A 109 -12.81 19.51 -5.40
CA LEU A 109 -11.44 20.04 -5.36
C LEU A 109 -11.19 21.11 -6.43
N LYS A 110 -12.19 21.40 -7.28
CA LYS A 110 -12.07 22.38 -8.38
C LYS A 110 -11.88 23.79 -7.81
N GLY A 111 -10.82 24.45 -8.28
CA GLY A 111 -10.52 25.82 -7.86
C GLY A 111 -9.89 25.94 -6.47
N LEU A 112 -9.42 24.84 -5.88
CA LEU A 112 -8.69 24.86 -4.61
C LEU A 112 -7.43 25.71 -4.74
N LYS A 113 -7.26 26.71 -3.85
CA LYS A 113 -6.14 27.67 -3.88
C LYS A 113 -5.10 27.43 -2.77
N ALA A 114 -5.46 26.66 -1.75
CA ALA A 114 -4.60 26.36 -0.61
C ALA A 114 -4.76 24.87 -0.22
N PRO A 115 -3.77 24.27 0.48
CA PRO A 115 -3.88 22.90 0.97
C PRO A 115 -5.13 22.71 1.84
N ALA A 116 -5.86 21.61 1.59
CA ALA A 116 -7.03 21.24 2.36
C ALA A 116 -6.95 19.77 2.80
N LYS A 117 -7.20 19.52 4.09
CA LYS A 117 -7.39 18.15 4.59
C LYS A 117 -8.76 17.66 4.17
N ILE A 118 -8.79 16.59 3.40
CA ILE A 118 -10.01 16.02 2.83
C ILE A 118 -10.43 14.72 3.50
N PHE A 119 -9.52 14.07 4.23
CA PHE A 119 -9.80 12.86 4.98
C PHE A 119 -8.94 12.79 6.24
N ASP A 120 -9.51 12.27 7.31
CA ASP A 120 -8.85 11.94 8.57
C ASP A 120 -9.57 10.74 9.18
N GLY A 121 -8.90 9.60 9.26
CA GLY A 121 -9.49 8.35 9.73
C GLY A 121 -8.48 7.22 9.76
N SER A 122 -8.97 5.99 9.85
CA SER A 122 -8.13 4.80 9.79
C SER A 122 -7.65 4.47 8.36
N ALA A 123 -6.56 3.71 8.24
CA ALA A 123 -6.11 3.21 6.95
C ALA A 123 -7.17 2.33 6.27
N ARG A 124 -7.99 1.60 7.03
CA ARG A 124 -9.11 0.80 6.49
C ARG A 124 -10.18 1.67 5.86
N GLU A 125 -10.62 2.73 6.55
CA GLU A 125 -11.61 3.68 6.02
C GLU A 125 -11.05 4.39 4.79
N GLY A 126 -9.78 4.80 4.83
CA GLY A 126 -9.08 5.36 3.68
C GLY A 126 -9.06 4.41 2.48
N ALA A 127 -8.85 3.10 2.70
CA ALA A 127 -8.86 2.11 1.63
C ALA A 127 -10.21 2.03 0.90
N ARG A 128 -11.31 2.15 1.63
CA ARG A 128 -12.66 2.19 1.06
C ARG A 128 -12.94 3.48 0.31
N GLY A 129 -12.60 4.61 0.91
CA GLY A 129 -12.89 5.93 0.33
C GLY A 129 -11.98 6.32 -0.83
N PHE A 130 -10.75 5.79 -0.87
CA PHE A 130 -9.72 6.16 -1.85
C PHE A 130 -8.98 4.93 -2.42
N PRO A 131 -9.66 3.93 -2.99
CA PRO A 131 -9.06 2.63 -3.33
C PRO A 131 -7.87 2.71 -4.29
N ALA A 132 -7.81 3.75 -5.14
CA ALA A 132 -6.70 3.97 -6.07
C ALA A 132 -5.49 4.70 -5.43
N ASN A 133 -5.59 5.12 -4.16
CA ASN A 133 -4.65 6.07 -3.56
C ASN A 133 -3.99 5.59 -2.26
N VAL A 134 -4.39 4.44 -1.72
CA VAL A 134 -4.05 4.04 -0.35
C VAL A 134 -3.23 2.75 -0.22
N ASN A 135 -2.70 2.22 -1.30
CA ASN A 135 -1.82 1.04 -1.24
C ASN A 135 -0.65 1.24 -0.27
N VAL A 136 -0.12 2.46 -0.19
CA VAL A 136 0.96 2.83 0.74
C VAL A 136 0.50 2.80 2.19
N ALA A 137 -0.70 3.31 2.50
CA ALA A 137 -1.26 3.27 3.86
C ALA A 137 -1.61 1.83 4.27
N ALA A 138 -2.12 1.03 3.34
CA ALA A 138 -2.35 -0.39 3.56
C ALA A 138 -1.05 -1.14 3.88
N ALA A 139 0.01 -0.94 3.07
CA ALA A 139 1.31 -1.57 3.32
C ALA A 139 1.89 -1.16 4.68
N LEU A 140 1.84 0.14 5.03
CA LEU A 140 2.27 0.65 6.33
C LEU A 140 1.48 0.00 7.48
N SER A 141 0.17 -0.07 7.36
CA SER A 141 -0.69 -0.64 8.40
C SER A 141 -0.42 -2.13 8.62
N LEU A 142 -0.16 -2.87 7.55
CA LEU A 142 0.16 -4.30 7.62
C LEU A 142 1.57 -4.55 8.19
N ALA A 143 2.48 -3.61 8.01
CA ALA A 143 3.81 -3.67 8.62
C ALA A 143 3.80 -3.31 10.11
N GLY A 144 2.82 -2.53 10.56
CA GLY A 144 2.74 -2.00 11.93
C GLY A 144 1.58 -2.56 12.75
N ILE A 145 0.70 -1.68 13.23
CA ILE A 145 -0.37 -1.95 14.23
C ILE A 145 -1.73 -2.31 13.64
N GLY A 146 -1.78 -2.58 12.36
CA GLY A 146 -2.99 -2.93 11.63
C GLY A 146 -3.79 -1.72 11.11
N PRO A 147 -4.71 -1.99 10.16
CA PRO A 147 -5.38 -0.94 9.40
C PRO A 147 -6.40 -0.13 10.20
N ASP A 148 -6.91 -0.67 11.30
CA ASP A 148 -7.90 0.01 12.14
C ASP A 148 -7.26 0.99 13.13
N LYS A 149 -5.98 0.78 13.47
CA LYS A 149 -5.22 1.62 14.41
C LYS A 149 -4.25 2.58 13.72
N THR A 150 -3.90 2.34 12.46
CA THR A 150 -3.06 3.24 11.69
C THR A 150 -3.88 4.42 11.21
N ARG A 151 -3.52 5.64 11.68
CA ARG A 151 -4.16 6.88 11.27
C ARG A 151 -3.67 7.30 9.89
N LEU A 152 -4.60 7.75 9.05
CA LEU A 152 -4.35 8.29 7.72
C LEU A 152 -4.99 9.65 7.56
N GLU A 153 -4.17 10.65 7.21
CA GLU A 153 -4.65 11.93 6.71
C GLU A 153 -4.38 12.05 5.22
N ILE A 154 -5.38 12.50 4.46
CA ILE A 154 -5.22 12.80 3.04
C ILE A 154 -5.48 14.30 2.81
N TRP A 155 -4.54 14.96 2.17
CA TRP A 155 -4.57 16.35 1.85
C TRP A 155 -4.54 16.56 0.33
N ALA A 156 -5.42 17.41 -0.17
CA ALA A 156 -5.30 17.97 -1.51
C ALA A 156 -4.47 19.25 -1.43
N ASP A 157 -3.38 19.31 -2.19
CA ASP A 157 -2.47 20.46 -2.16
C ASP A 157 -2.16 20.92 -3.59
N PRO A 158 -2.71 22.07 -4.00
CA PRO A 158 -2.53 22.58 -5.36
C PRO A 158 -1.11 23.06 -5.68
N ALA A 159 -0.28 23.29 -4.66
CA ALA A 159 1.12 23.69 -4.86
C ALA A 159 2.04 22.51 -5.18
N LEU A 160 1.57 21.28 -4.99
CA LEU A 160 2.36 20.08 -5.23
C LEU A 160 2.29 19.62 -6.69
N SER A 161 3.44 19.21 -7.20
CA SER A 161 3.56 18.45 -8.46
C SER A 161 3.85 16.97 -8.25
N ARG A 162 4.03 16.55 -6.98
CA ARG A 162 4.42 15.19 -6.57
C ARG A 162 3.57 14.73 -5.40
N ASN A 163 3.33 13.41 -5.32
CA ASN A 163 2.76 12.82 -4.13
C ASN A 163 3.82 12.82 -3.01
N THR A 164 3.45 13.29 -1.84
CA THR A 164 4.31 13.25 -0.66
C THR A 164 3.65 12.39 0.42
N HIS A 165 4.47 11.62 1.13
CA HIS A 165 4.03 10.80 2.25
C HIS A 165 4.96 11.06 3.43
N CYS A 166 4.40 11.51 4.55
CA CYS A 166 5.09 11.65 5.82
C CYS A 166 4.52 10.60 6.78
N ILE A 167 5.39 9.86 7.45
CA ILE A 167 5.04 8.81 8.39
C ILE A 167 5.68 9.16 9.72
N GLU A 168 4.89 9.06 10.78
CA GLU A 168 5.35 9.13 12.16
C GLU A 168 5.00 7.81 12.85
N VAL A 169 5.99 7.22 13.51
CA VAL A 169 5.84 6.05 14.36
C VAL A 169 6.35 6.37 15.74
N ASP A 170 5.54 6.12 16.76
CA ASP A 170 5.90 6.20 18.16
C ASP A 170 5.77 4.80 18.78
N ALA A 171 6.89 4.29 19.31
CA ALA A 171 6.98 2.96 19.91
C ALA A 171 7.80 3.00 21.20
N ASP A 172 7.71 1.95 22.01
CA ASP A 172 8.48 1.80 23.24
C ASP A 172 10.01 1.73 23.00
N THR A 173 10.42 1.35 21.78
CA THR A 173 11.82 1.15 21.40
C THR A 173 12.40 2.35 20.65
N ALA A 174 11.59 3.10 19.90
CA ALA A 174 12.02 4.25 19.13
C ALA A 174 10.84 5.12 18.67
N ARG A 175 11.09 6.41 18.51
CA ARG A 175 10.23 7.32 17.75
C ARG A 175 10.95 7.76 16.51
N PHE A 176 10.33 7.61 15.35
CA PHE A 176 10.96 7.98 14.09
C PHE A 176 9.98 8.59 13.10
N PHE A 177 10.55 9.37 12.18
CA PHE A 177 9.85 10.06 11.12
C PHE A 177 10.46 9.66 9.79
N MET A 178 9.60 9.44 8.81
CA MET A 178 10.03 9.12 7.45
C MET A 178 9.24 9.98 6.48
N ALA A 179 9.88 10.45 5.42
CA ALA A 179 9.23 11.22 4.38
C ALA A 179 9.72 10.80 3.00
N ILE A 180 8.82 10.78 2.03
CA ILE A 180 9.14 10.51 0.63
C ILE A 180 8.34 11.42 -0.29
N GLU A 181 9.01 11.96 -1.30
CA GLU A 181 8.44 12.71 -2.40
C GLU A 181 8.54 11.89 -3.68
N GLY A 182 7.42 11.30 -4.08
CA GLY A 182 7.39 10.38 -5.22
C GLY A 182 7.42 11.12 -6.56
N ILE A 183 8.35 10.76 -7.45
CA ILE A 183 8.32 11.23 -8.84
C ILE A 183 7.23 10.46 -9.57
N PRO A 184 6.22 11.14 -10.19
CA PRO A 184 5.17 10.47 -10.93
C PRO A 184 5.74 9.66 -12.11
N SER A 185 5.14 8.52 -12.42
CA SER A 185 5.34 7.82 -13.68
C SER A 185 4.44 8.44 -14.77
N GLU A 186 4.42 7.83 -15.95
CA GLU A 186 3.46 8.20 -17.01
C GLU A 186 2.01 8.08 -16.52
N ASN A 187 1.74 7.14 -15.63
CA ASN A 187 0.49 7.09 -14.87
C ASN A 187 0.62 7.96 -13.61
N PRO A 188 -0.08 9.10 -13.50
CA PRO A 188 0.04 10.04 -12.38
C PRO A 188 -0.38 9.45 -11.03
N ARG A 189 -1.07 8.31 -11.03
CA ARG A 189 -1.46 7.58 -9.81
C ARG A 189 -0.34 6.70 -9.26
N THR A 190 0.74 6.47 -10.04
CA THR A 190 1.84 5.56 -9.69
C THR A 190 3.17 6.32 -9.65
N GLY A 191 3.98 6.11 -8.63
CA GLY A 191 5.34 6.64 -8.55
C GLY A 191 6.34 5.75 -9.31
N ARG A 192 7.39 6.36 -9.89
CA ARG A 192 8.47 5.65 -10.61
C ARG A 192 9.21 4.63 -9.75
N ILE A 193 9.22 4.79 -8.43
CA ILE A 193 9.87 3.86 -7.50
C ILE A 193 9.12 2.53 -7.36
N VAL A 194 7.81 2.48 -7.66
CA VAL A 194 7.00 1.26 -7.46
C VAL A 194 7.53 0.05 -8.22
N PRO A 195 7.76 0.10 -9.54
CA PRO A 195 8.34 -1.06 -10.25
C PRO A 195 9.74 -1.40 -9.77
N LEU A 196 10.54 -0.41 -9.33
CA LEU A 196 11.87 -0.66 -8.79
C LEU A 196 11.79 -1.40 -7.43
N SER A 197 10.80 -1.12 -6.61
CA SER A 197 10.57 -1.85 -5.36
C SER A 197 10.22 -3.33 -5.61
N VAL A 198 9.49 -3.62 -6.68
CA VAL A 198 9.19 -5.00 -7.10
C VAL A 198 10.47 -5.73 -7.53
N ILE A 199 11.29 -5.09 -8.38
CA ILE A 199 12.58 -5.64 -8.80
C ILE A 199 13.49 -5.89 -7.59
N ALA A 200 13.54 -4.95 -6.64
CA ALA A 200 14.32 -5.10 -5.42
C ALA A 200 13.82 -6.28 -4.55
N ALA A 201 12.49 -6.42 -4.41
CA ALA A 201 11.90 -7.54 -3.69
C ALA A 201 12.23 -8.89 -4.34
N LEU A 202 12.13 -8.99 -5.67
CA LEU A 202 12.50 -10.21 -6.41
C LEU A 202 13.98 -10.55 -6.26
N ARG A 203 14.87 -9.56 -6.39
CA ARG A 203 16.31 -9.76 -6.17
C ARG A 203 16.60 -10.22 -4.75
N GLY A 204 15.93 -9.65 -3.75
CA GLY A 204 16.11 -10.04 -2.35
C GLY A 204 15.68 -11.47 -2.03
N LEU A 205 14.91 -12.14 -2.90
CA LEU A 205 14.57 -13.56 -2.72
C LEU A 205 15.70 -14.52 -3.10
N VAL A 206 16.65 -14.07 -3.95
CA VAL A 206 17.73 -14.91 -4.52
C VAL A 206 19.11 -14.31 -4.29
N ALA A 207 19.22 -13.19 -3.61
CA ALA A 207 20.50 -12.53 -3.36
C ALA A 207 21.27 -13.24 -2.24
N GLU A 208 22.60 -13.29 -2.36
CA GLU A 208 23.53 -13.85 -1.38
C GLU A 208 23.58 -12.99 -0.10
N ILE A 209 23.28 -11.70 -0.21
CA ILE A 209 23.18 -10.77 0.92
C ILE A 209 21.87 -10.00 0.86
N LYS A 210 21.17 -9.93 1.98
CA LYS A 210 19.97 -9.13 2.17
C LYS A 210 20.24 -8.08 3.25
N VAL A 211 19.86 -6.84 2.99
CA VAL A 211 19.90 -5.73 3.95
C VAL A 211 18.49 -5.26 4.23
N GLY A 212 18.17 -5.06 5.49
CA GLY A 212 16.80 -4.87 5.97
C GLY A 212 16.10 -6.21 6.28
N THR A 213 14.91 -6.12 6.86
CA THR A 213 14.13 -7.30 7.29
C THR A 213 13.17 -7.78 6.23
#